data_c809880f7d9ea4852eea1e73574fce2c
#
_entry.id   c809880f7d9ea4852eea1e73574fce2c
#
_cell.length_a   1.000
_cell.length_b   1.000
_cell.length_c   1.000
_cell.angle_alpha   90.00
_cell.angle_beta   90.00
_cell.angle_gamma   90.00
#
_symmetry.space_group_name_H-M   'P 1'
#
loop_
_entity.id
_entity.type
_entity.pdbx_description
1 polymer ?
#
loop_
_entity_poly.entity_id
_entity_poly.type
_entity_poly.pdbx_seq_one_letter_code
_entity_poly.pdbx_strand_id
1 'polypeptide(L)'
;MTVNPLLFLPLFLPAFHCCHTGYITDCQKAPFVPGHNLAGEGFDIVKMKTSGAFVVDVRTFMAGGNDGNCTLCTNSLMNNTVQKLPLSVLDWRTKVNCRRSLNSQIYDSSSSVLKESTKSASISWKVGLGFKGVAGLHIGGTHSKSATFAKEHSTKDKFSFTTHEFKCKYYTFRIRSDPALSPEFDLSLKNLPSTYTKKNDPAFAHFISLYGTHFIRRVHLGGKVHSTTAIRTCQVAMSGLSVHSVSNCLGVEASATIKGVTLSAETKFCKDKSKKLKTNQSFSAAFSDRVTEIEGGNGDVADVLFNSDQKLGYKAWLKSLKQSPGVVSYELSSLHFLVTENPSLRENLRRAIRDYIQGYAVSTSCPSACKVGTRNKDCACKCSGHSNVDSNCCPSKPGVARMNVTVVRATGLWGDYFSKTDGYVKVLYKNQGSSTPVIWNNDFPYWNYLIQYGTVNLASKKPIKLEVWDRDNRWNDDLLGRASIVPKPGINIKKSFKMNHGTLYVSLTVICGPSLKGNSCNQYVPSPGSQGRLSYIKDVAHE
;
A
#
# COMPACT_ATOMS: atom_id res chain seq x y z
N MET A 1 71.12 -26.18 24.74
CA MET A 1 69.93 -25.52 24.26
C MET A 1 68.77 -26.50 24.47
N THR A 2 68.06 -26.36 25.56
CA THR A 2 66.95 -27.23 25.95
C THR A 2 65.64 -26.55 25.51
N VAL A 3 64.93 -27.16 24.54
CA VAL A 3 63.64 -26.71 24.06
C VAL A 3 62.57 -27.25 25.01
N ASN A 4 61.84 -26.34 25.66
CA ASN A 4 60.69 -26.64 26.53
C ASN A 4 59.47 -26.94 25.64
N PRO A 5 58.71 -28.03 25.78
CA PRO A 5 57.44 -28.24 25.08
C PRO A 5 56.32 -27.50 25.83
N LEU A 6 55.79 -26.48 25.21
CA LEU A 6 54.52 -25.83 25.62
C LEU A 6 53.38 -26.84 25.52
N LEU A 7 52.83 -27.25 26.66
CA LEU A 7 51.59 -28.01 26.77
C LEU A 7 50.43 -27.11 26.29
N PHE A 8 49.90 -27.37 25.08
CA PHE A 8 48.60 -26.89 24.67
C PHE A 8 47.52 -27.66 25.44
N LEU A 9 46.98 -27.06 26.49
CA LEU A 9 45.73 -27.50 27.11
C LEU A 9 44.59 -27.08 26.16
N PRO A 10 43.76 -27.99 25.58
CA PRO A 10 42.57 -27.59 24.86
C PRO A 10 41.57 -27.02 25.87
N LEU A 11 41.32 -25.73 25.79
CA LEU A 11 40.18 -25.09 26.43
C LEU A 11 38.90 -25.70 25.83
N PHE A 12 38.40 -26.76 26.45
CA PHE A 12 37.03 -27.20 26.29
C PHE A 12 36.13 -26.09 26.87
N LEU A 13 35.76 -25.11 26.02
CA LEU A 13 34.62 -24.26 26.31
C LEU A 13 33.40 -25.17 26.33
N PRO A 14 32.72 -25.34 27.49
CA PRO A 14 31.48 -26.11 27.49
C PRO A 14 30.52 -25.44 26.53
N ALA A 15 30.05 -26.17 25.52
CA ALA A 15 28.94 -25.76 24.71
C ALA A 15 27.77 -25.52 25.66
N PHE A 16 27.46 -24.26 25.97
CA PHE A 16 26.35 -23.90 26.82
C PHE A 16 25.05 -24.31 26.09
N HIS A 17 24.65 -25.56 26.33
CA HIS A 17 23.32 -26.01 26.03
C HIS A 17 22.37 -25.23 26.95
N CYS A 18 21.61 -24.29 26.42
CA CYS A 18 20.66 -23.51 27.22
C CYS A 18 19.52 -24.38 27.81
N CYS A 19 19.41 -25.65 27.39
CA CYS A 19 18.39 -26.60 27.85
C CYS A 19 19.02 -27.92 28.28
N HIS A 20 18.42 -28.55 29.33
CA HIS A 20 18.79 -29.84 29.89
C HIS A 20 17.56 -30.65 30.28
N THR A 21 17.74 -31.93 30.59
CA THR A 21 16.66 -32.79 31.09
C THR A 21 16.45 -32.52 32.58
N GLY A 22 15.20 -32.21 32.95
CA GLY A 22 14.80 -31.97 34.34
C GLY A 22 14.05 -33.16 34.96
N TYR A 23 14.10 -33.22 36.30
CA TYR A 23 13.33 -34.18 37.09
C TYR A 23 11.87 -33.70 37.27
N ILE A 24 10.97 -34.63 37.59
CA ILE A 24 9.54 -34.37 37.69
C ILE A 24 9.18 -33.19 38.60
N THR A 25 9.82 -33.08 39.76
CA THR A 25 9.61 -31.98 40.73
C THR A 25 9.91 -30.61 40.16
N ASP A 26 11.00 -30.51 39.40
CA ASP A 26 11.45 -29.26 38.76
C ASP A 26 10.60 -28.93 37.55
N CYS A 27 10.23 -29.94 36.76
CA CYS A 27 9.33 -29.84 35.62
C CYS A 27 7.95 -29.33 35.98
N GLN A 28 7.40 -29.81 37.11
CA GLN A 28 6.07 -29.37 37.56
C GLN A 28 6.06 -27.90 38.00
N LYS A 29 7.13 -27.47 38.71
CA LYS A 29 7.25 -26.09 39.22
C LYS A 29 7.62 -25.06 38.15
N ALA A 30 8.38 -25.44 37.14
CA ALA A 30 8.84 -24.53 36.11
C ALA A 30 7.70 -23.96 35.28
N PRO A 31 7.64 -22.66 35.02
CA PRO A 31 6.72 -22.09 34.06
C PRO A 31 7.10 -22.47 32.62
N PHE A 32 6.19 -22.37 31.67
CA PHE A 32 6.51 -22.52 30.27
C PHE A 32 7.36 -21.36 29.76
N VAL A 33 8.15 -21.60 28.72
CA VAL A 33 8.85 -20.55 27.99
C VAL A 33 7.86 -19.58 27.32
N PRO A 34 8.17 -18.29 27.21
CA PRO A 34 7.29 -17.31 26.62
C PRO A 34 6.89 -17.67 25.18
N GLY A 35 5.61 -17.60 24.87
CA GLY A 35 5.08 -17.85 23.54
C GLY A 35 5.14 -19.31 23.07
N HIS A 36 5.31 -20.28 23.97
CA HIS A 36 5.39 -21.72 23.66
C HIS A 36 4.18 -22.22 22.83
N ASN A 37 3.02 -21.60 23.00
CA ASN A 37 1.77 -21.97 22.36
C ASN A 37 1.55 -21.30 20.99
N LEU A 38 2.32 -20.27 20.63
CA LEU A 38 2.06 -19.49 19.42
C LEU A 38 2.31 -20.24 18.09
N ALA A 39 3.10 -21.31 18.11
CA ALA A 39 3.32 -22.16 16.94
C ALA A 39 2.37 -23.37 16.86
N GLY A 40 1.57 -23.61 17.91
CA GLY A 40 0.62 -24.73 17.95
C GLY A 40 -0.73 -24.44 17.28
N GLU A 41 -1.00 -23.21 16.94
CA GLU A 41 -2.23 -22.80 16.27
C GLU A 41 -2.20 -23.07 14.76
N GLY A 42 -3.38 -23.32 14.20
CA GLY A 42 -3.57 -23.31 12.77
C GLY A 42 -3.42 -21.89 12.18
N PHE A 43 -3.17 -21.83 10.89
CA PHE A 43 -2.90 -20.58 10.18
C PHE A 43 -3.64 -20.53 8.84
N ASP A 44 -4.40 -19.47 8.60
CA ASP A 44 -5.05 -19.26 7.31
C ASP A 44 -4.18 -18.39 6.39
N ILE A 45 -3.60 -19.02 5.36
CA ILE A 45 -2.72 -18.33 4.41
C ILE A 45 -3.45 -17.28 3.55
N VAL A 46 -4.76 -17.41 3.38
CA VAL A 46 -5.56 -16.43 2.61
C VAL A 46 -5.70 -15.13 3.39
N LYS A 47 -5.95 -15.24 4.71
CA LYS A 47 -6.13 -14.12 5.63
C LYS A 47 -4.83 -13.64 6.28
N MET A 48 -3.75 -14.43 6.17
CA MET A 48 -2.44 -14.17 6.80
C MET A 48 -2.52 -14.00 8.32
N LYS A 49 -3.33 -14.85 8.96
CA LYS A 49 -3.50 -14.83 10.42
C LYS A 49 -3.67 -16.23 10.99
N THR A 50 -3.42 -16.38 12.30
CA THR A 50 -3.74 -17.60 13.04
C THR A 50 -5.26 -17.83 13.09
N SER A 51 -5.66 -19.09 13.19
CA SER A 51 -7.10 -19.48 13.26
C SER A 51 -7.67 -19.38 14.67
N GLY A 52 -6.82 -19.32 15.70
CA GLY A 52 -7.22 -19.37 17.11
C GLY A 52 -7.44 -20.78 17.65
N ALA A 53 -7.39 -21.82 16.81
CA ALA A 53 -7.55 -23.21 17.20
C ALA A 53 -6.21 -23.96 17.18
N PHE A 54 -5.93 -24.75 18.22
CA PHE A 54 -4.72 -25.53 18.30
C PHE A 54 -4.78 -26.78 17.42
N VAL A 55 -3.73 -26.99 16.62
CA VAL A 55 -3.55 -28.19 15.78
C VAL A 55 -2.46 -29.12 16.32
N VAL A 56 -1.48 -28.56 17.05
CA VAL A 56 -0.39 -29.29 17.71
C VAL A 56 -0.57 -29.20 19.22
N ASP A 57 -0.30 -30.29 19.92
CA ASP A 57 -0.28 -30.27 21.39
C ASP A 57 0.94 -29.50 21.90
N VAL A 58 0.68 -28.34 22.47
CA VAL A 58 1.68 -27.44 23.09
C VAL A 58 1.53 -27.35 24.60
N ARG A 59 0.78 -28.27 25.22
CA ARG A 59 0.52 -28.32 26.66
C ARG A 59 1.26 -29.46 27.35
N THR A 60 1.35 -30.61 26.70
CA THR A 60 2.05 -31.78 27.23
C THR A 60 3.56 -31.52 27.24
N PHE A 61 4.18 -31.65 28.41
CA PHE A 61 5.61 -31.40 28.63
C PHE A 61 6.38 -32.56 29.29
N MET A 62 5.67 -33.55 29.88
CA MET A 62 6.27 -34.73 30.49
C MET A 62 6.32 -35.89 29.51
N ALA A 63 7.49 -36.49 29.38
CA ALA A 63 7.70 -37.74 28.66
C ALA A 63 7.76 -38.90 29.66
N GLY A 64 7.10 -40.03 29.37
CA GLY A 64 7.20 -41.24 30.19
C GLY A 64 6.25 -41.34 31.40
N GLY A 65 5.14 -40.58 31.42
CA GLY A 65 4.15 -40.68 32.50
C GLY A 65 4.59 -40.16 33.86
N ASN A 66 4.23 -40.87 34.96
CA ASN A 66 4.47 -40.41 36.34
C ASN A 66 5.92 -40.35 36.76
N ASP A 67 6.81 -41.15 36.15
CA ASP A 67 8.28 -41.12 36.37
C ASP A 67 9.02 -40.34 35.29
N GLY A 68 8.31 -39.52 34.61
CA GLY A 68 8.76 -38.83 33.40
C GLY A 68 9.78 -37.72 33.67
N ASN A 69 10.37 -37.30 32.57
CA ASN A 69 11.29 -36.15 32.53
C ASN A 69 10.77 -35.08 31.57
N CYS A 70 11.30 -33.88 31.64
CA CYS A 70 10.99 -32.81 30.70
C CYS A 70 12.26 -32.08 30.27
N THR A 71 12.12 -31.21 29.26
CA THR A 71 13.17 -30.28 28.86
C THR A 71 13.00 -28.96 29.61
N LEU A 72 14.06 -28.58 30.37
CA LEU A 72 14.16 -27.31 31.07
C LEU A 72 15.18 -26.43 30.36
N CYS A 73 14.84 -25.17 30.11
CA CYS A 73 15.71 -24.20 29.46
C CYS A 73 15.91 -22.95 30.32
N THR A 74 17.12 -22.45 30.36
CA THR A 74 17.46 -21.21 31.08
C THR A 74 17.22 -20.00 30.18
N ASN A 75 16.35 -19.08 30.61
CA ASN A 75 16.03 -17.87 29.86
C ASN A 75 16.86 -16.67 30.33
N SER A 76 17.93 -16.36 29.61
CA SER A 76 18.81 -15.22 29.92
C SER A 76 18.14 -13.84 29.81
N LEU A 77 17.04 -13.74 29.09
CA LEU A 77 16.29 -12.48 28.96
C LEU A 77 15.31 -12.24 30.12
N MET A 78 15.11 -13.26 30.98
CA MET A 78 14.25 -13.25 32.16
C MET A 78 15.02 -13.66 33.42
N ASN A 79 16.16 -13.00 33.68
CA ASN A 79 17.00 -13.21 34.87
C ASN A 79 17.42 -14.67 35.09
N ASN A 80 17.74 -15.39 34.01
CA ASN A 80 18.11 -16.80 34.03
C ASN A 80 17.03 -17.73 34.63
N THR A 81 15.77 -17.35 34.54
CA THR A 81 14.68 -18.22 35.00
C THR A 81 14.69 -19.53 34.23
N VAL A 82 14.57 -20.64 34.93
CA VAL A 82 14.44 -21.98 34.37
C VAL A 82 12.97 -22.21 33.97
N GLN A 83 12.76 -22.62 32.71
CA GLN A 83 11.45 -22.70 32.07
C GLN A 83 11.34 -24.03 31.32
N LYS A 84 10.12 -24.62 31.29
CA LYS A 84 9.86 -25.89 30.61
C LYS A 84 9.38 -25.71 29.16
N LEU A 85 9.68 -26.71 28.33
CA LEU A 85 9.22 -26.81 26.96
C LEU A 85 8.08 -27.84 26.80
N PRO A 86 7.10 -27.58 25.95
CA PRO A 86 6.23 -28.64 25.45
C PRO A 86 7.02 -29.71 24.69
N LEU A 87 6.57 -30.96 24.71
CA LEU A 87 7.23 -32.06 23.98
C LEU A 87 7.28 -31.83 22.47
N SER A 88 6.33 -31.09 21.92
CA SER A 88 6.26 -30.75 20.51
C SER A 88 7.23 -29.64 20.08
N VAL A 89 7.88 -28.93 21.04
CA VAL A 89 8.77 -27.81 20.79
C VAL A 89 10.23 -28.23 20.88
N LEU A 90 11.01 -27.88 19.84
CA LEU A 90 12.44 -28.16 19.75
C LEU A 90 13.25 -26.89 19.50
N ASP A 91 14.53 -26.96 19.84
CA ASP A 91 15.55 -25.93 19.52
C ASP A 91 15.19 -24.54 20.03
N TRP A 92 14.47 -24.46 21.15
CA TRP A 92 14.15 -23.17 21.76
C TRP A 92 15.43 -22.49 22.25
N ARG A 93 15.56 -21.21 21.90
CA ARG A 93 16.68 -20.38 22.33
C ARG A 93 16.37 -18.91 22.29
N THR A 94 17.07 -18.13 23.08
CA THR A 94 17.10 -16.69 22.97
C THR A 94 17.90 -16.30 21.70
N LYS A 95 17.33 -15.46 20.86
CA LYS A 95 17.97 -14.93 19.65
C LYS A 95 17.59 -13.47 19.46
N VAL A 96 18.29 -12.60 20.19
CA VAL A 96 17.99 -11.17 20.15
C VAL A 96 18.43 -10.56 18.81
N ASN A 97 17.49 -10.06 18.06
CA ASN A 97 17.72 -9.23 16.89
C ASN A 97 16.69 -8.10 16.89
N CYS A 98 17.03 -7.02 17.58
CA CYS A 98 16.20 -5.87 17.79
C CYS A 98 16.91 -4.61 17.25
N ARG A 99 17.04 -4.54 15.94
CA ARG A 99 17.55 -3.32 15.30
C ARG A 99 16.47 -2.24 15.37
N ARG A 100 16.78 -1.11 16.00
CA ARG A 100 15.91 0.06 16.06
C ARG A 100 15.86 0.78 14.69
N SER A 101 15.60 0.02 13.64
CA SER A 101 15.46 0.51 12.27
C SER A 101 14.04 0.28 11.77
N LEU A 102 13.52 1.28 11.10
CA LEU A 102 12.24 1.23 10.43
C LEU A 102 12.47 0.78 8.98
N ASN A 103 11.68 -0.17 8.51
CA ASN A 103 11.60 -0.51 7.09
C ASN A 103 10.40 0.21 6.49
N SER A 104 10.62 1.00 5.43
CA SER A 104 9.57 1.75 4.75
C SER A 104 9.54 1.40 3.27
N GLN A 105 8.34 1.18 2.73
CA GLN A 105 8.14 0.87 1.31
C GLN A 105 6.95 1.66 0.76
N ILE A 106 6.98 1.93 -0.54
CA ILE A 106 5.93 2.67 -1.26
C ILE A 106 5.36 1.77 -2.34
N TYR A 107 4.04 1.76 -2.46
CA TYR A 107 3.27 1.00 -3.43
C TYR A 107 2.38 1.93 -4.23
N ASP A 108 2.46 1.87 -5.54
CA ASP A 108 1.71 2.74 -6.45
C ASP A 108 0.24 2.32 -6.63
N SER A 109 -0.13 1.13 -6.16
CA SER A 109 -1.47 0.57 -6.35
C SER A 109 -1.79 -0.51 -5.30
N SER A 110 -3.07 -0.87 -5.16
CA SER A 110 -3.50 -2.03 -4.36
C SER A 110 -2.92 -3.36 -4.88
N SER A 111 -2.69 -3.46 -6.19
CA SER A 111 -2.04 -4.64 -6.79
C SER A 111 -0.61 -4.83 -6.27
N SER A 112 0.15 -3.74 -6.12
CA SER A 112 1.51 -3.80 -5.56
C SER A 112 1.50 -4.19 -4.07
N VAL A 113 0.53 -3.70 -3.29
CA VAL A 113 0.35 -4.10 -1.88
C VAL A 113 0.03 -5.59 -1.80
N LEU A 114 -0.88 -6.07 -2.63
CA LEU A 114 -1.24 -7.50 -2.68
C LEU A 114 -0.03 -8.38 -3.02
N LYS A 115 0.75 -7.99 -4.03
CA LYS A 115 1.98 -8.72 -4.40
C LYS A 115 2.94 -8.84 -3.22
N GLU A 116 3.11 -7.79 -2.43
CA GLU A 116 3.99 -7.83 -1.27
C GLU A 116 3.41 -8.68 -0.15
N SER A 117 2.10 -8.59 0.11
CA SER A 117 1.42 -9.46 1.07
C SER A 117 1.62 -10.95 0.73
N THR A 118 1.59 -11.30 -0.55
CA THR A 118 1.82 -12.69 -1.00
C THR A 118 3.28 -13.11 -0.94
N LYS A 119 4.24 -12.18 -1.09
CA LYS A 119 5.66 -12.48 -0.96
C LYS A 119 6.09 -12.61 0.50
N SER A 120 5.49 -11.86 1.41
CA SER A 120 5.80 -11.91 2.84
C SER A 120 5.35 -13.24 3.47
N ALA A 121 4.42 -13.95 2.84
CA ALA A 121 4.15 -15.34 3.17
C ALA A 121 5.41 -16.19 2.92
N SER A 122 5.79 -17.03 3.88
CA SER A 122 6.94 -17.94 3.74
C SER A 122 6.89 -18.69 2.41
N ILE A 123 8.00 -18.76 1.70
CA ILE A 123 8.12 -19.50 0.43
C ILE A 123 7.67 -20.97 0.58
N SER A 124 7.84 -21.55 1.77
CA SER A 124 7.51 -22.94 2.10
C SER A 124 6.01 -23.26 2.08
N TRP A 125 5.10 -22.30 2.18
CA TRP A 125 3.67 -22.58 2.29
C TRP A 125 3.08 -23.29 1.06
N LYS A 126 3.67 -23.11 -0.12
CA LYS A 126 3.22 -23.77 -1.37
C LYS A 126 3.65 -25.23 -1.47
N VAL A 127 4.58 -25.67 -0.65
CA VAL A 127 5.16 -27.01 -0.71
C VAL A 127 4.09 -28.07 -0.50
N GLY A 128 4.07 -29.07 -1.37
CA GLY A 128 3.14 -30.19 -1.32
C GLY A 128 1.72 -29.91 -1.81
N LEU A 129 1.31 -28.66 -2.06
CA LEU A 129 -0.05 -28.34 -2.50
C LEU A 129 -0.27 -28.46 -4.02
N GLY A 130 0.78 -28.51 -4.84
CA GLY A 130 0.67 -28.74 -6.27
C GLY A 130 -0.03 -27.62 -7.05
N PHE A 131 0.23 -26.36 -6.67
CA PHE A 131 -0.28 -25.23 -7.44
C PHE A 131 0.35 -25.18 -8.82
N LYS A 132 -0.48 -25.16 -9.86
CA LYS A 132 -0.03 -24.84 -11.22
C LYS A 132 0.07 -23.32 -11.32
N GLY A 133 1.23 -22.82 -11.76
CA GLY A 133 1.44 -21.39 -11.96
C GLY A 133 0.52 -20.87 -13.07
N VAL A 134 -0.44 -20.00 -12.71
CA VAL A 134 -1.22 -19.26 -13.68
C VAL A 134 -0.72 -17.82 -13.64
N ALA A 135 -0.22 -17.34 -14.77
CA ALA A 135 0.26 -15.96 -14.89
C ALA A 135 -0.86 -14.97 -14.55
N GLY A 136 -0.54 -13.97 -13.74
CA GLY A 136 -1.51 -12.93 -13.35
C GLY A 136 -2.42 -13.29 -12.17
N LEU A 137 -2.31 -14.50 -11.58
CA LEU A 137 -3.05 -14.87 -10.37
C LEU A 137 -2.21 -14.66 -9.10
N HIS A 138 -2.81 -14.00 -8.12
CA HIS A 138 -2.30 -13.88 -6.76
C HIS A 138 -3.04 -14.85 -5.86
N ILE A 139 -2.28 -15.72 -5.19
CA ILE A 139 -2.80 -16.71 -4.24
C ILE A 139 -2.05 -16.58 -2.91
N GLY A 140 -2.79 -16.68 -1.81
CA GLY A 140 -2.25 -16.43 -0.46
C GLY A 140 -2.15 -14.94 -0.12
N GLY A 141 -2.53 -14.57 1.09
CA GLY A 141 -2.53 -13.18 1.58
C GLY A 141 -3.55 -12.25 0.91
N THR A 142 -4.45 -12.79 0.09
CA THR A 142 -5.41 -12.01 -0.70
C THR A 142 -6.48 -11.31 0.14
N HIS A 143 -6.69 -11.78 1.37
CA HIS A 143 -7.57 -11.19 2.38
C HIS A 143 -6.80 -10.75 3.62
N SER A 144 -5.51 -10.46 3.51
CA SER A 144 -4.78 -9.80 4.61
C SER A 144 -5.36 -8.41 4.87
N LYS A 145 -5.19 -7.90 6.09
CA LYS A 145 -5.70 -6.57 6.46
C LYS A 145 -5.21 -5.49 5.51
N SER A 146 -3.91 -5.48 5.20
CA SER A 146 -3.32 -4.50 4.27
C SER A 146 -3.85 -4.64 2.84
N ALA A 147 -4.06 -5.87 2.33
CA ALA A 147 -4.60 -6.09 0.98
C ALA A 147 -6.07 -5.64 0.89
N THR A 148 -6.88 -5.96 1.89
CA THR A 148 -8.29 -5.55 1.97
C THR A 148 -8.40 -4.03 2.06
N PHE A 149 -7.64 -3.40 2.96
CA PHE A 149 -7.57 -1.95 3.11
C PHE A 149 -7.19 -1.26 1.79
N ALA A 150 -6.15 -1.74 1.11
CA ALA A 150 -5.71 -1.17 -0.15
C ALA A 150 -6.74 -1.34 -1.28
N LYS A 151 -7.44 -2.48 -1.33
CA LYS A 151 -8.51 -2.75 -2.29
C LYS A 151 -9.68 -1.77 -2.10
N GLU A 152 -10.16 -1.60 -0.86
CA GLU A 152 -11.26 -0.70 -0.54
C GLU A 152 -10.97 0.76 -0.90
N HIS A 153 -9.76 1.25 -0.63
CA HIS A 153 -9.35 2.60 -0.97
C HIS A 153 -9.28 2.81 -2.49
N SER A 154 -8.74 1.84 -3.20
CA SER A 154 -8.58 1.92 -4.66
C SER A 154 -9.91 1.93 -5.43
N THR A 155 -11.02 1.50 -4.82
CA THR A 155 -12.35 1.66 -5.41
C THR A 155 -12.88 3.09 -5.35
N LYS A 156 -12.38 3.89 -4.41
CA LYS A 156 -12.87 5.25 -4.16
C LYS A 156 -12.10 6.30 -4.95
N ASP A 157 -10.78 6.12 -5.09
CA ASP A 157 -9.90 7.10 -5.74
C ASP A 157 -8.57 6.48 -6.15
N LYS A 158 -7.69 7.29 -6.75
CA LYS A 158 -6.29 6.93 -7.00
C LYS A 158 -5.48 7.07 -5.72
N PHE A 159 -5.13 5.94 -5.13
CA PHE A 159 -4.29 5.85 -3.95
C PHE A 159 -2.92 5.25 -4.27
N SER A 160 -1.90 5.76 -3.61
CA SER A 160 -0.64 5.08 -3.32
C SER A 160 -0.63 4.70 -1.84
N PHE A 161 0.15 3.69 -1.50
CA PHE A 161 0.24 3.21 -0.13
C PHE A 161 1.68 3.27 0.33
N THR A 162 1.89 3.53 1.62
CA THR A 162 3.21 3.40 2.23
C THR A 162 3.12 2.52 3.46
N THR A 163 4.09 1.62 3.59
CA THR A 163 4.19 0.78 4.78
C THR A 163 5.38 1.19 5.62
N HIS A 164 5.18 1.12 6.94
CA HIS A 164 6.21 1.33 7.93
C HIS A 164 6.22 0.14 8.87
N GLU A 165 7.33 -0.58 8.92
CA GLU A 165 7.45 -1.81 9.68
C GLU A 165 8.63 -1.75 10.65
N PHE A 166 8.35 -2.12 11.90
CA PHE A 166 9.35 -2.35 12.94
C PHE A 166 9.27 -3.80 13.41
N LYS A 167 10.42 -4.44 13.57
CA LYS A 167 10.54 -5.82 14.08
C LYS A 167 11.62 -5.92 15.14
N CYS A 168 11.29 -6.62 16.23
CA CYS A 168 12.19 -6.95 17.31
C CYS A 168 12.03 -8.42 17.69
N LYS A 169 13.06 -9.24 17.48
CA LYS A 169 13.04 -10.69 17.76
C LYS A 169 13.77 -10.97 19.05
N TYR A 170 13.22 -11.84 19.89
CA TYR A 170 13.79 -12.27 21.17
C TYR A 170 14.03 -13.76 21.25
N TYR A 171 13.10 -14.59 20.72
CA TYR A 171 13.13 -16.03 20.81
C TYR A 171 12.94 -16.69 19.45
N THR A 172 13.43 -17.93 19.35
CA THR A 172 13.16 -18.77 18.18
C THR A 172 13.03 -20.22 18.62
N PHE A 173 12.13 -20.95 17.98
CA PHE A 173 12.01 -22.40 18.12
C PHE A 173 11.34 -23.00 16.87
N ARG A 174 11.32 -24.34 16.82
CA ARG A 174 10.58 -25.09 15.80
C ARG A 174 9.71 -26.17 16.43
N ILE A 175 8.70 -26.57 15.72
CA ILE A 175 7.87 -27.74 16.03
C ILE A 175 8.60 -28.99 15.52
N ARG A 176 8.43 -30.11 16.21
CA ARG A 176 8.90 -31.43 15.77
C ARG A 176 8.36 -31.75 14.37
N SER A 177 9.06 -32.63 13.65
CA SER A 177 8.61 -33.11 12.33
C SER A 177 7.36 -33.99 12.43
N ASP A 178 7.21 -34.67 13.56
CA ASP A 178 6.08 -35.52 13.91
C ASP A 178 5.60 -35.11 15.31
N PRO A 179 4.77 -34.04 15.41
CA PRO A 179 4.30 -33.53 16.68
C PRO A 179 3.03 -34.28 17.12
N ALA A 180 2.83 -34.44 18.42
CA ALA A 180 1.52 -34.84 18.93
C ALA A 180 0.45 -33.81 18.52
N LEU A 181 -0.68 -34.29 18.05
CA LEU A 181 -1.81 -33.44 17.64
C LEU A 181 -2.59 -32.97 18.87
N SER A 182 -3.22 -31.81 18.80
CA SER A 182 -4.18 -31.44 19.83
C SER A 182 -5.37 -32.41 19.80
N PRO A 183 -5.93 -32.83 20.95
CA PRO A 183 -7.01 -33.82 20.98
C PRO A 183 -8.23 -33.43 20.14
N GLU A 184 -8.60 -32.16 20.16
CA GLU A 184 -9.72 -31.63 19.39
C GLU A 184 -9.47 -31.67 17.87
N PHE A 185 -8.26 -31.31 17.45
CA PHE A 185 -7.86 -31.38 16.05
C PHE A 185 -7.82 -32.82 15.52
N ASP A 186 -7.27 -33.75 16.31
CA ASP A 186 -7.21 -35.17 15.97
C ASP A 186 -8.64 -35.78 15.83
N LEU A 187 -9.53 -35.45 16.75
CA LEU A 187 -10.94 -35.84 16.67
C LEU A 187 -11.62 -35.27 15.42
N SER A 188 -11.36 -34.01 15.12
CA SER A 188 -11.90 -33.33 13.93
C SER A 188 -11.38 -33.95 12.64
N LEU A 189 -10.10 -34.37 12.59
CA LEU A 189 -9.53 -35.11 11.44
C LEU A 189 -10.24 -36.47 11.24
N LYS A 190 -10.45 -37.21 12.32
CA LYS A 190 -11.12 -38.53 12.28
C LYS A 190 -12.58 -38.46 11.82
N ASN A 191 -13.24 -37.33 12.05
CA ASN A 191 -14.61 -37.07 11.63
C ASN A 191 -14.75 -36.56 10.20
N LEU A 192 -13.64 -36.29 9.48
CA LEU A 192 -13.72 -35.90 8.08
C LEU A 192 -14.17 -37.05 7.18
N PRO A 193 -14.96 -36.79 6.13
CA PRO A 193 -15.35 -37.80 5.15
C PRO A 193 -14.12 -38.48 4.52
N SER A 194 -14.26 -39.79 4.26
CA SER A 194 -13.21 -40.58 3.61
C SER A 194 -12.93 -40.16 2.17
N THR A 195 -13.81 -39.38 1.56
CA THR A 195 -13.67 -38.88 0.18
C THR A 195 -13.92 -37.38 0.10
N TYR A 196 -13.16 -36.71 -0.74
CA TYR A 196 -13.36 -35.33 -1.13
C TYR A 196 -13.78 -35.28 -2.60
N THR A 197 -15.07 -35.11 -2.83
CA THR A 197 -15.65 -35.31 -4.17
C THR A 197 -15.82 -34.00 -4.95
N LYS A 198 -16.07 -32.90 -4.28
CA LYS A 198 -16.37 -31.63 -4.92
C LYS A 198 -15.70 -30.45 -4.21
N LYS A 199 -15.43 -29.41 -4.97
CA LYS A 199 -14.97 -28.13 -4.46
C LYS A 199 -15.99 -27.56 -3.46
N ASN A 200 -15.49 -27.02 -2.33
CA ASN A 200 -16.30 -26.48 -1.23
C ASN A 200 -17.18 -27.55 -0.53
N ASP A 201 -16.72 -28.77 -0.40
CA ASP A 201 -17.35 -29.76 0.48
C ASP A 201 -17.56 -29.17 1.87
N PRO A 202 -18.80 -29.19 2.42
CA PRO A 202 -19.12 -28.49 3.68
C PRO A 202 -18.28 -28.95 4.87
N ALA A 203 -17.97 -30.24 4.98
CA ALA A 203 -17.16 -30.77 6.08
C ALA A 203 -15.73 -30.26 6.04
N PHE A 204 -15.09 -30.30 4.87
CA PHE A 204 -13.75 -29.78 4.67
C PHE A 204 -13.71 -28.25 4.76
N ALA A 205 -14.73 -27.55 4.27
CA ALA A 205 -14.83 -26.09 4.40
C ALA A 205 -14.96 -25.65 5.85
N HIS A 206 -15.76 -26.37 6.65
CA HIS A 206 -15.89 -26.14 8.09
C HIS A 206 -14.56 -26.39 8.81
N PHE A 207 -13.91 -27.51 8.53
CA PHE A 207 -12.59 -27.84 9.09
C PHE A 207 -11.56 -26.74 8.80
N ILE A 208 -11.47 -26.28 7.54
CA ILE A 208 -10.56 -25.19 7.16
C ILE A 208 -10.94 -23.87 7.85
N SER A 209 -12.23 -23.62 8.07
CA SER A 209 -12.67 -22.40 8.78
C SER A 209 -12.21 -22.36 10.24
N LEU A 210 -12.12 -23.53 10.90
CA LEU A 210 -11.67 -23.69 12.30
C LEU A 210 -10.15 -23.67 12.41
N TYR A 211 -9.48 -24.49 11.60
CA TYR A 211 -8.05 -24.76 11.77
C TYR A 211 -7.16 -24.06 10.74
N GLY A 212 -7.74 -23.38 9.75
CA GLY A 212 -6.98 -22.75 8.66
C GLY A 212 -6.47 -23.78 7.65
N THR A 213 -5.36 -23.43 7.02
CA THR A 213 -4.76 -24.17 5.90
C THR A 213 -3.39 -24.74 6.23
N HIS A 214 -2.71 -24.13 7.17
CA HIS A 214 -1.32 -24.39 7.56
C HIS A 214 -1.15 -24.37 9.07
N PHE A 215 0.04 -24.77 9.53
CA PHE A 215 0.52 -24.54 10.87
C PHE A 215 1.94 -23.95 10.84
N ILE A 216 2.34 -23.32 11.93
CA ILE A 216 3.66 -22.70 12.06
C ILE A 216 4.66 -23.77 12.44
N ARG A 217 5.59 -24.10 11.53
CA ARG A 217 6.64 -25.09 11.75
C ARG A 217 7.86 -24.52 12.49
N ARG A 218 8.24 -23.29 12.16
CA ARG A 218 9.31 -22.54 12.83
C ARG A 218 8.85 -21.13 13.06
N VAL A 219 9.23 -20.57 14.21
CA VAL A 219 8.80 -19.23 14.59
C VAL A 219 9.95 -18.41 15.15
N HIS A 220 9.92 -17.13 14.87
CA HIS A 220 10.66 -16.11 15.61
C HIS A 220 9.66 -15.24 16.36
N LEU A 221 9.83 -15.17 17.67
CA LEU A 221 8.95 -14.46 18.57
C LEU A 221 9.57 -13.13 19.04
N GLY A 222 8.70 -12.18 19.33
CA GLY A 222 9.09 -10.85 19.81
C GLY A 222 7.98 -9.84 19.60
N GLY A 223 8.30 -8.71 18.95
CA GLY A 223 7.32 -7.71 18.60
C GLY A 223 7.42 -7.28 17.14
N LYS A 224 6.28 -7.07 16.52
CA LYS A 224 6.17 -6.52 15.16
C LYS A 224 5.09 -5.44 15.17
N VAL A 225 5.40 -4.31 14.55
CA VAL A 225 4.41 -3.29 14.20
C VAL A 225 4.50 -3.07 12.70
N HIS A 226 3.38 -3.20 12.02
CA HIS A 226 3.27 -2.99 10.59
C HIS A 226 2.09 -2.05 10.32
N SER A 227 2.40 -0.87 9.79
CA SER A 227 1.38 0.15 9.46
C SER A 227 1.35 0.39 7.97
N THR A 228 0.16 0.31 7.37
CA THR A 228 -0.09 0.64 5.97
C THR A 228 -0.94 1.91 5.92
N THR A 229 -0.39 2.99 5.37
CA THR A 229 -1.06 4.29 5.23
C THR A 229 -1.50 4.50 3.79
N ALA A 230 -2.75 4.91 3.59
CA ALA A 230 -3.31 5.27 2.29
C ALA A 230 -3.06 6.75 1.99
N ILE A 231 -2.55 7.05 0.80
CA ILE A 231 -2.22 8.40 0.36
C ILE A 231 -2.97 8.69 -0.94
N ARG A 232 -3.87 9.66 -0.93
CA ARG A 232 -4.55 10.13 -2.15
C ARG A 232 -3.55 10.81 -3.07
N THR A 233 -3.08 10.06 -4.07
CA THR A 233 -1.91 10.42 -4.90
C THR A 233 -2.07 11.78 -5.55
N CYS A 234 -3.21 12.04 -6.19
CA CYS A 234 -3.39 13.30 -6.92
C CYS A 234 -3.72 14.49 -6.00
N GLN A 235 -4.37 14.25 -4.86
CA GLN A 235 -4.62 15.31 -3.88
C GLN A 235 -3.30 15.81 -3.26
N VAL A 236 -2.39 14.90 -2.97
CA VAL A 236 -1.04 15.22 -2.45
C VAL A 236 -0.23 15.98 -3.50
N ALA A 237 -0.27 15.57 -4.76
CA ALA A 237 0.41 16.27 -5.86
C ALA A 237 -0.08 17.72 -6.01
N MET A 238 -1.38 17.97 -5.89
CA MET A 238 -1.95 19.32 -5.93
C MET A 238 -1.49 20.22 -4.78
N SER A 239 -1.11 19.63 -3.63
CA SER A 239 -0.51 20.37 -2.51
C SER A 239 1.00 20.64 -2.72
N GLY A 240 1.56 20.25 -3.87
CA GLY A 240 2.98 20.39 -4.16
C GLY A 240 3.87 19.43 -3.36
N LEU A 241 3.29 18.30 -2.92
CA LEU A 241 3.99 17.20 -2.28
C LEU A 241 4.02 15.99 -3.21
N SER A 242 4.94 15.07 -2.96
CA SER A 242 4.98 13.76 -3.59
C SER A 242 4.65 12.66 -2.57
N VAL A 243 4.17 11.51 -3.04
CA VAL A 243 3.98 10.31 -2.20
C VAL A 243 5.27 9.96 -1.47
N HIS A 244 6.41 10.08 -2.15
CA HIS A 244 7.73 9.83 -1.57
C HIS A 244 8.05 10.79 -0.41
N SER A 245 7.76 12.10 -0.56
CA SER A 245 7.99 13.07 0.54
C SER A 245 7.07 12.81 1.74
N VAL A 246 5.83 12.39 1.51
CA VAL A 246 4.91 12.00 2.58
C VAL A 246 5.41 10.74 3.30
N SER A 247 5.77 9.69 2.56
CA SER A 247 6.32 8.45 3.12
C SER A 247 7.57 8.70 3.96
N ASN A 248 8.51 9.51 3.43
CA ASN A 248 9.72 9.85 4.18
C ASN A 248 9.41 10.59 5.48
N CYS A 249 8.48 11.54 5.45
CA CYS A 249 8.17 12.30 6.66
C CYS A 249 7.40 11.46 7.70
N LEU A 250 6.53 10.55 7.27
CA LEU A 250 5.97 9.54 8.16
C LEU A 250 7.08 8.65 8.76
N GLY A 251 8.06 8.23 7.95
CA GLY A 251 9.22 7.46 8.40
C GLY A 251 10.07 8.21 9.43
N VAL A 252 10.25 9.52 9.27
CA VAL A 252 10.97 10.38 10.24
C VAL A 252 10.21 10.43 11.57
N GLU A 253 8.88 10.63 11.56
CA GLU A 253 8.05 10.64 12.77
C GLU A 253 8.07 9.28 13.49
N ALA A 254 7.87 8.18 12.75
CA ALA A 254 7.95 6.83 13.31
C ALA A 254 9.34 6.49 13.87
N SER A 255 10.42 6.90 13.18
CA SER A 255 11.79 6.70 13.65
C SER A 255 12.08 7.51 14.92
N ALA A 256 11.51 8.69 15.06
CA ALA A 256 11.61 9.49 16.29
C ALA A 256 10.97 8.80 17.49
N THR A 257 9.84 8.11 17.27
CA THR A 257 9.20 7.29 18.31
C THR A 257 10.09 6.13 18.76
N ILE A 258 10.70 5.41 17.79
CA ILE A 258 11.52 4.23 18.05
C ILE A 258 12.86 4.58 18.71
N LYS A 259 13.55 5.60 18.18
CA LYS A 259 14.91 5.97 18.60
C LYS A 259 14.94 6.99 19.74
N GLY A 260 13.85 7.74 19.92
CA GLY A 260 13.78 8.85 20.87
C GLY A 260 14.57 10.11 20.44
N VAL A 261 15.13 10.12 19.23
CA VAL A 261 15.96 11.21 18.67
C VAL A 261 15.48 11.53 17.29
N THR A 262 15.29 12.82 16.97
CA THR A 262 14.98 13.30 15.62
C THR A 262 16.27 13.73 14.92
N LEU A 263 16.51 13.22 13.71
CA LEU A 263 17.59 13.70 12.85
C LEU A 263 17.27 15.13 12.40
N SER A 264 18.09 16.09 12.78
CA SER A 264 17.80 17.52 12.65
C SER A 264 17.52 18.00 11.21
N ALA A 265 18.26 17.50 10.22
CA ALA A 265 18.09 17.87 8.82
C ALA A 265 16.79 17.33 8.20
N GLU A 266 16.45 16.05 8.43
CA GLU A 266 15.23 15.42 7.93
C GLU A 266 13.98 16.00 8.61
N THR A 267 14.07 16.34 9.88
CA THR A 267 12.99 17.00 10.63
C THR A 267 12.72 18.40 10.08
N LYS A 268 13.77 19.17 9.74
CA LYS A 268 13.62 20.49 9.11
C LYS A 268 12.94 20.37 7.74
N PHE A 269 13.37 19.42 6.91
CA PHE A 269 12.75 19.13 5.62
C PHE A 269 11.25 18.83 5.77
N CYS A 270 10.86 17.99 6.72
CA CYS A 270 9.46 17.63 6.94
C CYS A 270 8.64 18.79 7.49
N LYS A 271 9.19 19.64 8.38
CA LYS A 271 8.55 20.87 8.83
C LYS A 271 8.29 21.86 7.67
N ASP A 272 9.22 22.00 6.73
CA ASP A 272 9.02 22.86 5.56
C ASP A 272 7.99 22.27 4.58
N LYS A 273 7.90 20.97 4.48
CA LYS A 273 6.86 20.29 3.68
C LYS A 273 5.48 20.37 4.36
N SER A 274 5.37 20.30 5.69
CA SER A 274 4.09 20.41 6.41
C SER A 274 3.43 21.78 6.22
N LYS A 275 4.20 22.84 6.07
CA LYS A 275 3.68 24.18 5.71
C LYS A 275 2.86 24.18 4.42
N LYS A 276 3.18 23.30 3.48
CA LYS A 276 2.41 23.15 2.22
C LYS A 276 1.05 22.49 2.41
N LEU A 277 0.87 21.71 3.47
CA LEU A 277 -0.42 21.10 3.82
C LEU A 277 -1.42 22.10 4.38
N LYS A 278 -1.00 23.35 4.65
CA LYS A 278 -1.82 24.42 5.27
C LYS A 278 -2.43 23.99 6.61
N THR A 279 -1.87 23.01 7.27
CA THR A 279 -2.26 22.50 8.59
C THR A 279 -1.03 22.57 9.50
N ASN A 280 -1.22 22.99 10.75
CA ASN A 280 -0.18 22.93 11.77
C ASN A 280 -0.04 21.53 12.39
N GLN A 281 -0.53 20.49 11.69
CA GLN A 281 -0.53 19.11 12.15
C GLN A 281 0.74 18.37 11.72
N SER A 282 1.07 17.29 12.44
CA SER A 282 2.09 16.34 12.04
C SER A 282 1.70 15.61 10.75
N PHE A 283 2.65 15.00 10.05
CA PHE A 283 2.34 14.16 8.88
C PHE A 283 1.46 12.96 9.26
N SER A 284 1.73 12.34 10.41
CA SER A 284 0.92 11.24 10.93
C SER A 284 -0.53 11.62 11.20
N ALA A 285 -0.80 12.84 11.66
CA ALA A 285 -2.14 13.35 11.83
C ALA A 285 -2.81 13.74 10.51
N ALA A 286 -2.07 14.39 9.60
CA ALA A 286 -2.56 14.76 8.27
C ALA A 286 -2.84 13.56 7.36
N PHE A 287 -2.11 12.45 7.55
CA PHE A 287 -2.26 11.18 6.83
C PHE A 287 -2.62 10.07 7.82
N SER A 288 -3.74 10.25 8.52
CA SER A 288 -4.22 9.32 9.56
C SER A 288 -4.95 8.09 9.00
N ASP A 289 -5.28 8.07 7.70
CA ASP A 289 -5.96 6.95 7.05
C ASP A 289 -5.00 5.77 6.88
N ARG A 290 -4.96 4.91 7.91
CA ARG A 290 -4.04 3.79 7.99
C ARG A 290 -4.63 2.59 8.73
N VAL A 291 -4.10 1.41 8.42
CA VAL A 291 -4.31 0.19 9.19
C VAL A 291 -2.99 -0.23 9.82
N THR A 292 -3.02 -0.49 11.13
CA THR A 292 -1.85 -0.95 11.90
C THR A 292 -2.11 -2.33 12.45
N GLU A 293 -1.11 -3.21 12.31
CA GLU A 293 -1.07 -4.57 12.85
C GLU A 293 0.06 -4.61 13.87
N ILE A 294 -0.25 -5.01 15.11
CA ILE A 294 0.69 -5.10 16.21
C ILE A 294 0.71 -6.55 16.69
N GLU A 295 1.90 -7.13 16.77
CA GLU A 295 2.14 -8.47 17.25
C GLU A 295 3.01 -8.43 18.52
N GLY A 296 2.53 -9.08 19.57
CA GLY A 296 3.20 -9.18 20.86
C GLY A 296 3.03 -7.94 21.74
N GLY A 297 3.46 -8.11 22.98
CA GLY A 297 3.38 -7.10 24.03
C GLY A 297 2.05 -7.08 24.77
N ASN A 298 2.04 -6.38 25.91
CA ASN A 298 0.86 -6.14 26.73
C ASN A 298 0.39 -4.71 26.52
N GLY A 299 -0.92 -4.52 26.40
CA GLY A 299 -1.55 -3.20 26.37
C GLY A 299 -2.20 -2.88 25.02
N ASP A 300 -3.26 -2.10 25.12
CA ASP A 300 -4.04 -1.57 24.00
C ASP A 300 -3.30 -0.37 23.40
N VAL A 301 -2.19 -0.61 22.71
CA VAL A 301 -1.37 0.43 22.12
C VAL A 301 -1.81 0.64 20.69
N ALA A 302 -2.90 1.38 20.50
CA ALA A 302 -3.27 1.84 19.18
C ALA A 302 -2.15 2.74 18.63
N ASP A 303 -1.66 2.39 17.44
CA ASP A 303 -0.70 3.20 16.66
C ASP A 303 0.65 3.53 17.35
N VAL A 304 1.35 2.48 17.80
CA VAL A 304 2.66 2.56 18.49
C VAL A 304 3.71 3.44 17.75
N LEU A 305 3.63 3.51 16.41
CA LEU A 305 4.65 4.19 15.61
C LEU A 305 4.40 5.71 15.47
N PHE A 306 3.15 6.15 15.50
CA PHE A 306 2.78 7.51 15.10
C PHE A 306 2.11 8.34 16.21
N ASN A 307 1.95 7.78 17.39
CA ASN A 307 1.41 8.52 18.52
C ASN A 307 2.55 9.21 19.29
N SER A 308 2.75 10.51 19.04
CA SER A 308 3.81 11.32 19.63
C SER A 308 3.73 11.40 21.17
N ASP A 309 2.53 11.27 21.73
CA ASP A 309 2.29 11.39 23.17
C ASP A 309 2.61 10.09 23.94
N GLN A 310 2.85 8.98 23.21
CA GLN A 310 3.08 7.65 23.78
C GLN A 310 4.52 7.14 23.65
N LYS A 311 5.54 8.00 23.73
CA LYS A 311 6.93 7.54 23.86
C LYS A 311 7.11 6.55 25.03
N LEU A 312 6.36 6.73 26.09
CA LEU A 312 6.28 5.80 27.22
C LEU A 312 5.62 4.48 26.82
N GLY A 313 4.57 4.52 26.00
CA GLY A 313 3.86 3.35 25.49
C GLY A 313 4.76 2.45 24.65
N TYR A 314 5.57 2.99 23.72
CA TYR A 314 6.53 2.21 22.94
C TYR A 314 7.57 1.50 23.81
N LYS A 315 8.14 2.21 24.81
CA LYS A 315 9.13 1.61 25.73
C LYS A 315 8.50 0.53 26.60
N ALA A 316 7.30 0.74 27.11
CA ALA A 316 6.56 -0.23 27.92
C ALA A 316 6.21 -1.47 27.09
N TRP A 317 5.69 -1.27 25.86
CA TRP A 317 5.43 -2.34 24.91
C TRP A 317 6.71 -3.16 24.62
N LEU A 318 7.82 -2.50 24.29
CA LEU A 318 9.08 -3.18 23.99
C LEU A 318 9.59 -4.00 25.20
N LYS A 319 9.40 -3.50 26.43
CA LYS A 319 9.78 -4.22 27.66
C LYS A 319 8.91 -5.45 27.88
N SER A 320 7.60 -5.36 27.61
CA SER A 320 6.66 -6.47 27.79
C SER A 320 6.87 -7.64 26.82
N LEU A 321 7.53 -7.41 25.66
CA LEU A 321 7.79 -8.44 24.65
C LEU A 321 8.62 -9.63 25.14
N LYS A 322 9.39 -9.47 26.19
CA LYS A 322 10.17 -10.57 26.77
C LYS A 322 9.27 -11.61 27.46
N GLN A 323 8.17 -11.15 28.06
CA GLN A 323 7.20 -12.01 28.74
C GLN A 323 6.04 -12.41 27.82
N SER A 324 5.58 -11.48 26.99
CA SER A 324 4.41 -11.64 26.10
C SER A 324 4.83 -11.40 24.65
N PRO A 325 5.69 -12.25 24.06
CA PRO A 325 6.08 -12.10 22.67
C PRO A 325 4.93 -12.50 21.73
N GLY A 326 4.86 -11.85 20.57
CA GLY A 326 4.03 -12.26 19.44
C GLY A 326 4.83 -12.89 18.32
N VAL A 327 4.18 -13.29 17.25
CA VAL A 327 4.79 -13.93 16.08
C VAL A 327 5.35 -12.86 15.14
N VAL A 328 6.67 -12.76 15.05
CA VAL A 328 7.35 -11.77 14.18
C VAL A 328 7.59 -12.31 12.78
N SER A 329 8.04 -13.54 12.66
CA SER A 329 8.21 -14.24 11.39
C SER A 329 8.15 -15.75 11.59
N TYR A 330 7.72 -16.47 10.56
CA TYR A 330 7.41 -17.89 10.65
C TYR A 330 7.72 -18.63 9.35
N GLU A 331 7.87 -19.95 9.46
CA GLU A 331 7.81 -20.90 8.34
C GLU A 331 6.54 -21.72 8.47
N LEU A 332 5.78 -21.85 7.38
CA LEU A 332 4.52 -22.58 7.36
C LEU A 332 4.68 -23.97 6.75
N SER A 333 3.89 -24.90 7.27
CA SER A 333 3.68 -26.22 6.67
C SER A 333 2.18 -26.46 6.55
N SER A 334 1.72 -27.05 5.46
CA SER A 334 0.29 -27.30 5.24
C SER A 334 -0.24 -28.38 6.18
N LEU A 335 -1.47 -28.21 6.66
CA LEU A 335 -2.10 -29.12 7.64
C LEU A 335 -2.14 -30.58 7.18
N HIS A 336 -2.22 -30.84 5.86
CA HIS A 336 -2.24 -32.21 5.37
C HIS A 336 -0.95 -33.01 5.71
N PHE A 337 0.15 -32.35 6.04
CA PHE A 337 1.37 -33.03 6.49
C PHE A 337 1.26 -33.59 7.92
N LEU A 338 0.29 -33.13 8.69
CA LEU A 338 0.02 -33.68 10.02
C LEU A 338 -0.78 -35.01 9.98
N VAL A 339 -1.31 -35.36 8.80
CA VAL A 339 -2.02 -36.64 8.58
C VAL A 339 -0.99 -37.68 8.13
N THR A 340 -0.48 -38.49 9.05
CA THR A 340 0.57 -39.50 8.77
C THR A 340 0.04 -40.89 8.54
N GLU A 341 -1.03 -41.28 9.25
CA GLU A 341 -1.53 -42.67 9.27
C GLU A 341 -2.52 -43.00 8.13
N ASN A 342 -3.17 -41.99 7.54
CA ASN A 342 -4.21 -42.19 6.51
C ASN A 342 -3.86 -41.42 5.21
N PRO A 343 -3.21 -42.09 4.23
CA PRO A 343 -2.83 -41.48 2.95
C PRO A 343 -4.00 -40.89 2.15
N SER A 344 -5.17 -41.57 2.18
CA SER A 344 -6.36 -41.10 1.47
C SER A 344 -6.90 -39.80 2.07
N LEU A 345 -7.01 -39.72 3.40
CA LEU A 345 -7.43 -38.50 4.09
C LEU A 345 -6.42 -37.38 3.87
N ARG A 346 -5.13 -37.70 3.92
CA ARG A 346 -4.05 -36.74 3.64
C ARG A 346 -4.22 -36.09 2.26
N GLU A 347 -4.48 -36.89 1.23
CA GLU A 347 -4.69 -36.39 -0.13
C GLU A 347 -5.99 -35.59 -0.26
N ASN A 348 -7.07 -36.03 0.36
CA ASN A 348 -8.34 -35.31 0.38
C ASN A 348 -8.20 -33.92 1.04
N LEU A 349 -7.56 -33.87 2.19
CA LEU A 349 -7.27 -32.61 2.89
C LEU A 349 -6.34 -31.69 2.06
N ARG A 350 -5.32 -32.26 1.40
CA ARG A 350 -4.45 -31.53 0.49
C ARG A 350 -5.25 -30.86 -0.63
N ARG A 351 -6.16 -31.61 -1.27
CA ARG A 351 -7.03 -31.10 -2.34
C ARG A 351 -7.98 -30.02 -1.84
N ALA A 352 -8.62 -30.24 -0.69
CA ALA A 352 -9.53 -29.27 -0.08
C ALA A 352 -8.83 -27.94 0.24
N ILE A 353 -7.64 -27.99 0.86
CA ILE A 353 -6.83 -26.81 1.16
C ILE A 353 -6.44 -26.08 -0.13
N ARG A 354 -5.96 -26.80 -1.13
CA ARG A 354 -5.60 -26.21 -2.43
C ARG A 354 -6.80 -25.51 -3.06
N ASP A 355 -7.95 -26.18 -3.11
CA ASP A 355 -9.16 -25.64 -3.76
C ASP A 355 -9.72 -24.44 -2.98
N TYR A 356 -9.62 -24.45 -1.65
CA TYR A 356 -9.92 -23.29 -0.81
C TYR A 356 -9.04 -22.09 -1.19
N ILE A 357 -7.72 -22.26 -1.19
CA ILE A 357 -6.77 -21.17 -1.52
C ILE A 357 -6.99 -20.65 -2.94
N GLN A 358 -7.22 -21.54 -3.91
CA GLN A 358 -7.51 -21.16 -5.28
C GLN A 358 -8.87 -20.46 -5.42
N GLY A 359 -9.86 -20.81 -4.60
CA GLY A 359 -11.16 -20.14 -4.56
C GLY A 359 -11.09 -18.68 -4.12
N TYR A 360 -10.03 -18.29 -3.42
CA TYR A 360 -9.73 -16.91 -3.02
C TYR A 360 -8.59 -16.28 -3.83
N ALA A 361 -8.22 -16.89 -4.93
CA ALA A 361 -7.24 -16.27 -5.84
C ALA A 361 -7.81 -14.97 -6.43
N VAL A 362 -6.94 -13.99 -6.60
CA VAL A 362 -7.28 -12.69 -7.15
C VAL A 362 -6.53 -12.51 -8.47
N SER A 363 -7.27 -12.16 -9.51
CA SER A 363 -6.68 -11.72 -10.77
C SER A 363 -6.51 -10.20 -10.76
N THR A 364 -5.39 -9.74 -11.29
CA THR A 364 -5.21 -8.33 -11.59
C THR A 364 -5.74 -8.08 -13.00
N SER A 365 -6.96 -7.59 -13.11
CA SER A 365 -7.47 -7.06 -14.36
C SER A 365 -7.16 -5.57 -14.43
N CYS A 366 -6.50 -5.16 -15.51
CA CYS A 366 -6.32 -3.75 -15.77
C CYS A 366 -7.55 -3.25 -16.54
N PRO A 367 -8.30 -2.25 -16.03
CA PRO A 367 -9.39 -1.65 -16.79
C PRO A 367 -8.87 -1.01 -18.08
N SER A 368 -9.75 -0.45 -18.88
CA SER A 368 -9.47 0.23 -20.16
C SER A 368 -8.22 1.13 -20.10
N ALA A 369 -7.68 1.48 -21.25
CA ALA A 369 -6.48 2.29 -21.42
C ALA A 369 -6.43 3.52 -20.49
N CYS A 370 -5.24 3.92 -20.07
CA CYS A 370 -5.06 5.15 -19.32
C CYS A 370 -5.55 6.35 -20.14
N LYS A 371 -6.31 7.26 -19.52
CA LYS A 371 -6.72 8.53 -20.17
C LYS A 371 -5.51 9.39 -20.52
N VAL A 372 -4.44 9.29 -19.71
CA VAL A 372 -3.18 9.98 -19.93
C VAL A 372 -2.06 9.02 -19.49
N GLY A 373 -0.96 8.96 -20.25
CA GLY A 373 0.19 8.13 -19.96
C GLY A 373 0.05 6.66 -20.35
N THR A 374 0.98 5.85 -19.87
CA THR A 374 1.08 4.41 -20.14
C THR A 374 0.82 3.61 -18.87
N ARG A 375 0.33 2.40 -19.03
CA ARG A 375 0.05 1.50 -17.94
C ARG A 375 1.28 0.67 -17.57
N ASN A 376 1.60 0.60 -16.29
CA ASN A 376 2.64 -0.31 -15.79
C ASN A 376 2.06 -1.72 -15.49
N LYS A 377 2.95 -2.65 -15.14
CA LYS A 377 2.60 -4.05 -14.80
C LYS A 377 1.68 -4.21 -13.58
N ASP A 378 1.54 -3.17 -12.76
CA ASP A 378 0.70 -3.13 -11.57
C ASP A 378 -0.58 -2.32 -11.79
N CYS A 379 -0.95 -2.15 -13.07
CA CYS A 379 -2.12 -1.42 -13.55
C CYS A 379 -2.15 0.09 -13.22
N ALA A 380 -1.10 0.65 -12.67
CA ALA A 380 -1.03 2.08 -12.42
C ALA A 380 -0.69 2.85 -13.70
N CYS A 381 -1.39 3.96 -13.96
CA CYS A 381 -1.05 4.86 -15.04
C CYS A 381 0.17 5.70 -14.66
N LYS A 382 1.20 5.68 -15.51
CA LYS A 382 2.44 6.44 -15.37
C LYS A 382 2.62 7.39 -16.54
N CYS A 383 3.07 8.59 -16.25
CA CYS A 383 3.28 9.66 -17.22
C CYS A 383 4.75 10.09 -17.25
N SER A 384 5.28 10.29 -18.45
CA SER A 384 6.62 10.84 -18.67
C SER A 384 6.53 11.94 -19.73
N GLY A 385 7.33 13.00 -19.59
CA GLY A 385 7.42 14.07 -20.59
C GLY A 385 6.23 15.04 -20.66
N HIS A 386 5.30 15.00 -19.71
CA HIS A 386 4.15 15.91 -19.65
C HIS A 386 4.40 17.04 -18.65
N SER A 387 4.40 18.30 -19.10
CA SER A 387 4.65 19.48 -18.25
C SER A 387 3.58 19.75 -17.18
N ASN A 388 2.41 19.11 -17.28
CA ASN A 388 1.21 19.47 -16.51
C ASN A 388 0.70 18.40 -15.59
N VAL A 389 1.27 17.21 -15.69
CA VAL A 389 1.01 16.07 -14.80
C VAL A 389 2.33 15.53 -14.29
N ASP A 390 2.30 15.01 -13.08
CA ASP A 390 3.46 14.33 -12.49
C ASP A 390 3.62 12.89 -13.07
N SER A 391 4.62 12.18 -12.61
CA SER A 391 4.89 10.79 -13.02
C SER A 391 3.75 9.82 -12.71
N ASN A 392 2.84 10.18 -11.83
CA ASN A 392 1.63 9.43 -11.50
C ASN A 392 0.40 9.89 -12.30
N CYS A 393 0.59 10.70 -13.34
CA CYS A 393 -0.48 11.29 -14.15
C CYS A 393 -1.45 12.18 -13.34
N CYS A 394 -1.02 12.71 -12.23
CA CYS A 394 -1.78 13.67 -11.44
C CYS A 394 -1.48 15.10 -11.90
N PRO A 395 -2.45 16.03 -11.80
CA PRO A 395 -2.18 17.43 -12.14
C PRO A 395 -1.10 17.98 -11.23
N SER A 396 -0.11 18.66 -11.81
CA SER A 396 1.05 19.18 -11.08
C SER A 396 0.67 20.30 -10.10
N LYS A 397 -0.47 20.96 -10.30
CA LYS A 397 -1.01 22.04 -9.45
C LYS A 397 -2.49 22.32 -9.76
N PRO A 398 -3.23 22.97 -8.85
CA PRO A 398 -4.59 23.44 -9.13
C PRO A 398 -4.63 24.42 -10.31
N GLY A 399 -5.74 24.45 -11.04
CA GLY A 399 -5.95 25.38 -12.13
C GLY A 399 -5.44 24.94 -13.49
N VAL A 400 -4.77 23.79 -13.59
CA VAL A 400 -4.27 23.28 -14.86
C VAL A 400 -5.42 22.92 -15.80
N ALA A 401 -5.36 23.46 -17.03
CA ALA A 401 -6.33 23.20 -18.10
C ALA A 401 -5.66 23.29 -19.47
N ARG A 402 -6.26 22.70 -20.50
CA ARG A 402 -5.93 22.93 -21.91
C ARG A 402 -6.93 23.92 -22.49
N MET A 403 -6.46 24.92 -23.20
CA MET A 403 -7.29 25.99 -23.75
C MET A 403 -7.05 26.20 -25.23
N ASN A 404 -8.15 26.24 -25.98
CA ASN A 404 -8.20 26.63 -27.39
C ASN A 404 -9.20 27.76 -27.55
N VAL A 405 -8.89 28.70 -28.42
CA VAL A 405 -9.77 29.81 -28.80
C VAL A 405 -9.94 29.77 -30.33
N THR A 406 -11.18 29.72 -30.81
CA THR A 406 -11.48 29.85 -32.23
C THR A 406 -12.11 31.22 -32.46
N VAL A 407 -11.46 32.03 -33.26
CA VAL A 407 -12.04 33.25 -33.79
C VAL A 407 -12.89 32.85 -34.97
N VAL A 408 -14.23 32.93 -34.82
CA VAL A 408 -15.16 32.41 -35.83
C VAL A 408 -15.39 33.41 -36.94
N ARG A 409 -15.96 34.56 -36.60
CA ARG A 409 -16.34 35.62 -37.58
C ARG A 409 -16.55 36.95 -36.87
N ALA A 410 -16.68 38.00 -37.64
CA ALA A 410 -17.31 39.24 -37.21
C ALA A 410 -18.44 39.66 -38.17
N THR A 411 -19.25 40.58 -37.72
CA THR A 411 -20.35 41.14 -38.51
C THR A 411 -20.45 42.63 -38.29
N GLY A 412 -20.68 43.38 -39.41
CA GLY A 412 -20.91 44.81 -39.37
C GLY A 412 -19.67 45.60 -38.88
N LEU A 413 -18.48 45.16 -39.29
CA LEU A 413 -17.27 45.93 -39.09
C LEU A 413 -17.32 47.21 -39.98
N TRP A 414 -16.71 48.25 -39.45
CA TRP A 414 -16.57 49.51 -40.18
C TRP A 414 -15.32 50.22 -39.74
N GLY A 415 -14.31 50.24 -40.59
CA GLY A 415 -13.02 50.85 -40.37
C GLY A 415 -12.83 52.14 -41.19
N ASP A 416 -13.25 52.12 -42.48
CA ASP A 416 -13.00 53.18 -43.44
C ASP A 416 -14.29 53.78 -44.01
N TYR A 417 -14.17 55.04 -44.45
CA TYR A 417 -15.29 55.74 -45.12
C TYR A 417 -15.45 55.34 -46.59
N PHE A 418 -14.36 54.94 -47.27
CA PHE A 418 -14.31 54.73 -48.71
C PHE A 418 -14.06 53.28 -49.14
N SER A 419 -13.70 52.40 -48.20
CA SER A 419 -13.47 50.99 -48.47
C SER A 419 -14.18 50.11 -47.43
N LYS A 420 -14.29 48.78 -47.68
CA LYS A 420 -14.67 47.84 -46.66
C LYS A 420 -13.46 47.48 -45.80
N THR A 421 -13.75 46.98 -44.62
CA THR A 421 -12.75 46.65 -43.58
C THR A 421 -11.78 45.55 -44.04
N ASP A 422 -10.49 45.75 -43.77
CA ASP A 422 -9.40 44.76 -43.89
C ASP A 422 -9.13 44.12 -42.53
N GLY A 423 -10.12 43.31 -42.10
CA GLY A 423 -10.28 42.92 -40.72
C GLY A 423 -9.34 41.80 -40.25
N TYR A 424 -8.76 41.94 -39.06
CA TYR A 424 -8.07 40.87 -38.34
C TYR A 424 -8.27 41.00 -36.84
N VAL A 425 -8.01 39.88 -36.07
CA VAL A 425 -8.22 39.82 -34.64
C VAL A 425 -6.97 39.42 -33.93
N LYS A 426 -6.52 40.26 -32.97
CA LYS A 426 -5.47 39.92 -32.01
C LYS A 426 -6.10 39.27 -30.79
N VAL A 427 -5.58 38.11 -30.40
CA VAL A 427 -6.01 37.37 -29.20
C VAL A 427 -4.82 37.24 -28.25
N LEU A 428 -4.93 37.84 -27.07
CA LEU A 428 -3.85 37.95 -26.09
C LEU A 428 -4.24 37.23 -24.81
N TYR A 429 -3.41 36.30 -24.37
CA TYR A 429 -3.59 35.66 -23.08
C TYR A 429 -2.25 35.60 -22.33
N LYS A 430 -2.15 36.34 -21.21
CA LYS A 430 -0.90 36.58 -20.48
C LYS A 430 0.18 37.17 -21.42
N ASN A 431 1.27 36.45 -21.57
CA ASN A 431 2.41 36.89 -22.41
C ASN A 431 2.40 36.22 -23.80
N GLN A 432 1.29 35.55 -24.16
CA GLN A 432 1.14 34.92 -25.48
C GLN A 432 0.12 35.69 -26.29
N GLY A 433 0.53 36.14 -27.45
CA GLY A 433 -0.31 36.81 -28.44
C GLY A 433 -0.37 36.01 -29.74
N SER A 434 -1.53 36.01 -30.38
CA SER A 434 -1.73 35.45 -31.69
C SER A 434 -2.70 36.35 -32.46
N SER A 435 -2.60 36.34 -33.77
CA SER A 435 -3.52 37.08 -34.65
C SER A 435 -4.09 36.18 -35.76
N THR A 436 -5.30 36.45 -36.19
CA THR A 436 -5.85 35.83 -37.40
C THR A 436 -5.14 36.38 -38.65
N PRO A 437 -5.24 35.68 -39.77
CA PRO A 437 -5.00 36.30 -41.07
C PRO A 437 -5.89 37.52 -41.27
N VAL A 438 -5.48 38.47 -42.09
CA VAL A 438 -6.29 39.58 -42.54
C VAL A 438 -7.28 39.07 -43.59
N ILE A 439 -8.55 39.46 -43.49
CA ILE A 439 -9.55 39.26 -44.54
C ILE A 439 -9.83 40.62 -45.15
N TRP A 440 -9.41 40.76 -46.40
CA TRP A 440 -9.42 42.02 -47.12
C TRP A 440 -10.82 42.39 -47.63
N ASN A 441 -11.15 43.66 -47.56
CA ASN A 441 -12.31 44.31 -48.18
C ASN A 441 -13.66 43.62 -47.79
N ASN A 442 -13.85 43.32 -46.48
CA ASN A 442 -14.99 42.57 -46.00
C ASN A 442 -15.48 42.98 -44.59
N ASP A 443 -16.71 43.55 -44.49
CA ASP A 443 -17.31 43.94 -43.20
C ASP A 443 -17.92 42.77 -42.42
N PHE A 444 -17.94 41.58 -43.04
CA PHE A 444 -18.47 40.34 -42.46
C PHE A 444 -17.45 39.18 -42.53
N PRO A 445 -16.22 39.37 -42.08
CA PRO A 445 -15.17 38.38 -42.24
C PRO A 445 -15.47 37.08 -41.49
N TYR A 446 -15.13 35.95 -42.11
CA TYR A 446 -15.25 34.61 -41.54
C TYR A 446 -13.88 33.95 -41.51
N TRP A 447 -13.21 33.93 -40.30
CA TRP A 447 -11.86 33.41 -40.15
C TRP A 447 -11.84 31.91 -39.83
N ASN A 448 -12.73 31.45 -38.92
CA ASN A 448 -12.73 30.12 -38.35
C ASN A 448 -11.29 29.70 -37.90
N TYR A 449 -10.56 30.63 -37.32
CA TYR A 449 -9.14 30.51 -37.03
C TYR A 449 -8.93 29.98 -35.61
N LEU A 450 -8.29 28.79 -35.50
CA LEU A 450 -8.03 28.09 -34.25
C LEU A 450 -6.68 28.52 -33.65
N ILE A 451 -6.71 29.05 -32.43
CA ILE A 451 -5.55 29.42 -31.66
C ILE A 451 -5.42 28.42 -30.50
N GLN A 452 -4.30 27.70 -30.46
CA GLN A 452 -4.02 26.71 -29.42
C GLN A 452 -3.07 27.27 -28.38
N TYR A 453 -3.57 27.61 -27.19
CA TYR A 453 -2.73 28.05 -26.07
C TYR A 453 -2.08 26.89 -25.34
N GLY A 454 -2.47 25.63 -25.65
CA GLY A 454 -1.96 24.44 -24.99
C GLY A 454 -2.38 24.42 -23.52
N THR A 455 -1.40 24.25 -22.63
CA THR A 455 -1.68 24.22 -21.21
C THR A 455 -1.61 25.58 -20.58
N VAL A 456 -2.65 25.89 -19.83
CA VAL A 456 -2.83 27.14 -19.10
C VAL A 456 -3.13 26.88 -17.63
N ASN A 457 -2.96 27.90 -16.79
CA ASN A 457 -3.39 27.87 -15.40
C ASN A 457 -4.52 28.89 -15.19
N LEU A 458 -5.73 28.40 -14.91
CA LEU A 458 -6.93 29.20 -14.70
C LEU A 458 -7.05 29.78 -13.28
N ALA A 459 -6.25 29.30 -12.30
CA ALA A 459 -6.30 29.79 -10.91
C ALA A 459 -6.00 31.30 -10.82
N SER A 460 -5.23 31.84 -11.75
CA SER A 460 -4.88 33.26 -11.82
C SER A 460 -6.03 34.15 -12.31
N LYS A 461 -7.13 33.57 -12.81
CA LYS A 461 -8.32 34.28 -13.37
C LYS A 461 -7.98 35.38 -14.37
N LYS A 462 -6.83 35.30 -15.05
CA LYS A 462 -6.46 36.29 -16.07
C LYS A 462 -7.38 36.21 -17.28
N PRO A 463 -7.89 37.34 -17.80
CA PRO A 463 -8.75 37.35 -18.98
C PRO A 463 -7.95 37.12 -20.27
N ILE A 464 -8.63 36.55 -21.26
CA ILE A 464 -8.24 36.63 -22.68
C ILE A 464 -8.67 38.00 -23.15
N LYS A 465 -7.78 38.75 -23.78
CA LYS A 465 -8.10 40.03 -24.45
C LYS A 465 -8.26 39.79 -25.94
N LEU A 466 -9.30 40.38 -26.51
CA LEU A 466 -9.66 40.30 -27.92
C LEU A 466 -9.64 41.73 -28.47
N GLU A 467 -8.95 41.94 -29.57
CA GLU A 467 -8.89 43.22 -30.23
C GLU A 467 -9.17 43.02 -31.73
N VAL A 468 -10.14 43.71 -32.26
CA VAL A 468 -10.45 43.73 -33.69
C VAL A 468 -9.83 44.97 -34.31
N TRP A 469 -9.11 44.76 -35.34
CA TRP A 469 -8.35 45.81 -36.05
C TRP A 469 -8.73 45.83 -37.53
N ASP A 470 -8.70 47.03 -38.12
CA ASP A 470 -8.65 47.26 -39.55
C ASP A 470 -7.21 47.49 -39.99
N ARG A 471 -6.78 46.84 -41.03
CA ARG A 471 -5.45 46.92 -41.59
C ARG A 471 -5.35 47.95 -42.71
N ASP A 472 -4.75 49.12 -42.44
CA ASP A 472 -4.59 50.15 -43.44
C ASP A 472 -3.24 50.04 -44.13
N ASN A 473 -2.22 50.53 -43.48
CA ASN A 473 -0.87 50.48 -43.97
C ASN A 473 0.12 50.19 -42.81
N ARG A 474 1.40 50.08 -43.08
CA ARG A 474 2.39 49.57 -42.11
C ARG A 474 2.37 50.22 -40.72
N TRP A 475 1.76 51.37 -40.53
CA TRP A 475 1.88 52.19 -39.33
C TRP A 475 0.58 52.70 -38.73
N ASN A 476 -0.56 52.43 -39.35
CA ASN A 476 -1.82 53.12 -39.04
C ASN A 476 -3.03 52.17 -39.00
N ASP A 477 -2.87 50.95 -38.43
CA ASP A 477 -4.02 50.04 -38.25
C ASP A 477 -5.03 50.64 -37.25
N ASP A 478 -6.29 50.70 -37.61
CA ASP A 478 -7.37 51.23 -36.77
C ASP A 478 -7.98 50.17 -35.84
N LEU A 479 -8.14 50.55 -34.58
CA LEU A 479 -8.75 49.65 -33.58
C LEU A 479 -10.30 49.76 -33.61
N LEU A 480 -10.97 48.73 -34.12
CA LEU A 480 -12.43 48.66 -34.22
C LEU A 480 -13.10 48.27 -32.89
N GLY A 481 -12.38 47.72 -31.97
CA GLY A 481 -12.89 47.45 -30.62
C GLY A 481 -12.12 46.43 -29.82
N ARG A 482 -12.43 46.42 -28.53
CA ARG A 482 -11.80 45.54 -27.53
C ARG A 482 -12.82 44.78 -26.72
N ALA A 483 -12.54 43.54 -26.37
CA ALA A 483 -13.29 42.76 -25.42
C ALA A 483 -12.36 41.93 -24.54
N SER A 484 -12.90 41.42 -23.45
CA SER A 484 -12.19 40.49 -22.60
C SER A 484 -13.09 39.43 -22.04
N ILE A 485 -12.57 38.24 -21.85
CA ILE A 485 -13.29 37.12 -21.26
C ILE A 485 -12.41 36.31 -20.33
N VAL A 486 -12.89 36.06 -19.11
CA VAL A 486 -12.24 35.13 -18.20
C VAL A 486 -12.61 33.70 -18.62
N PRO A 487 -11.62 32.88 -19.04
CA PRO A 487 -11.91 31.54 -19.52
C PRO A 487 -12.47 30.65 -18.39
N LYS A 488 -13.52 29.88 -18.72
CA LYS A 488 -14.15 28.87 -17.85
C LYS A 488 -14.17 27.53 -18.58
N PRO A 489 -14.12 26.39 -17.86
CA PRO A 489 -14.22 25.09 -18.46
C PRO A 489 -15.50 24.90 -19.27
N GLY A 490 -15.37 24.30 -20.44
CA GLY A 490 -16.44 23.98 -21.35
C GLY A 490 -15.92 23.68 -22.75
N ILE A 491 -16.74 23.05 -23.58
CA ILE A 491 -16.41 22.67 -24.96
C ILE A 491 -17.25 23.52 -25.91
N ASN A 492 -16.60 24.18 -26.87
CA ASN A 492 -17.22 25.01 -27.89
C ASN A 492 -18.19 26.08 -27.32
N ILE A 493 -17.78 26.74 -26.23
CA ILE A 493 -18.55 27.81 -25.61
C ILE A 493 -18.54 29.02 -26.52
N LYS A 494 -19.63 29.24 -27.25
CA LYS A 494 -19.81 30.38 -28.14
C LYS A 494 -20.04 31.67 -27.35
N LYS A 495 -19.37 32.73 -27.74
CA LYS A 495 -19.50 34.09 -27.20
C LYS A 495 -19.53 35.12 -28.33
N SER A 496 -20.35 36.15 -28.13
CA SER A 496 -20.38 37.32 -28.98
C SER A 496 -20.04 38.57 -28.19
N PHE A 497 -19.30 39.45 -28.78
CA PHE A 497 -18.87 40.71 -28.17
C PHE A 497 -19.20 41.86 -29.11
N LYS A 498 -20.03 42.78 -28.64
CA LYS A 498 -20.27 44.05 -29.33
C LYS A 498 -18.98 44.89 -29.22
N MET A 499 -18.49 45.31 -30.36
CA MET A 499 -17.33 46.20 -30.51
C MET A 499 -17.80 47.62 -30.70
N ASN A 500 -16.89 48.59 -30.81
CA ASN A 500 -17.28 49.93 -31.19
C ASN A 500 -17.91 49.92 -32.59
N HIS A 501 -17.32 49.11 -33.47
CA HIS A 501 -17.81 48.87 -34.83
C HIS A 501 -18.00 47.36 -35.06
N GLY A 502 -19.27 46.92 -35.09
CA GLY A 502 -19.63 45.52 -35.34
C GLY A 502 -19.68 44.60 -34.12
N THR A 503 -19.77 43.29 -34.39
CA THR A 503 -19.85 42.23 -33.39
C THR A 503 -18.89 41.10 -33.72
N LEU A 504 -18.01 40.73 -32.76
CA LEU A 504 -17.07 39.60 -32.85
C LEU A 504 -17.68 38.34 -32.25
N TYR A 505 -17.56 37.20 -32.96
CA TYR A 505 -17.96 35.87 -32.49
C TYR A 505 -16.76 34.96 -32.32
N VAL A 506 -16.63 34.40 -31.11
CA VAL A 506 -15.56 33.46 -30.78
C VAL A 506 -16.12 32.20 -30.14
N SER A 507 -15.38 31.13 -30.20
CA SER A 507 -15.67 29.89 -29.48
C SER A 507 -14.48 29.50 -28.61
N LEU A 508 -14.73 29.11 -27.37
CA LEU A 508 -13.71 28.66 -26.42
C LEU A 508 -13.89 27.19 -26.08
N THR A 509 -12.81 26.44 -26.09
CA THR A 509 -12.75 25.10 -25.56
C THR A 509 -11.71 25.08 -24.45
N VAL A 510 -12.17 24.79 -23.22
CA VAL A 510 -11.31 24.74 -22.04
C VAL A 510 -11.59 23.44 -21.31
N ILE A 511 -10.60 22.58 -21.23
CA ILE A 511 -10.69 21.25 -20.59
C ILE A 511 -9.78 21.24 -19.39
N CYS A 512 -10.35 21.00 -18.20
CA CYS A 512 -9.59 20.84 -16.97
C CYS A 512 -8.63 19.66 -17.06
N GLY A 513 -7.50 19.76 -16.39
CA GLY A 513 -6.57 18.65 -16.18
C GLY A 513 -7.24 17.46 -15.49
N PRO A 514 -6.63 16.26 -15.55
CA PRO A 514 -7.20 15.07 -14.94
C PRO A 514 -7.46 15.30 -13.43
N SER A 515 -8.55 14.74 -12.93
CA SER A 515 -9.00 14.89 -11.52
C SER A 515 -9.25 16.34 -11.05
N LEU A 516 -9.51 17.26 -12.00
CA LEU A 516 -9.84 18.65 -11.70
C LEU A 516 -11.22 19.03 -12.23
N LYS A 517 -11.96 19.84 -11.45
CA LYS A 517 -13.24 20.44 -11.79
C LYS A 517 -13.35 21.87 -11.23
N GLY A 518 -14.54 22.45 -11.43
CA GLY A 518 -14.87 23.81 -10.98
C GLY A 518 -14.48 24.87 -12.01
N ASN A 519 -15.01 26.08 -11.85
CA ASN A 519 -14.88 27.18 -12.81
C ASN A 519 -13.44 27.63 -13.12
N SER A 520 -12.50 27.27 -12.25
CA SER A 520 -11.07 27.57 -12.41
C SER A 520 -10.22 26.30 -12.42
N CYS A 521 -10.81 25.11 -12.63
CA CYS A 521 -10.12 23.81 -12.53
C CYS A 521 -9.30 23.62 -11.24
N ASN A 522 -9.79 24.11 -10.14
CA ASN A 522 -9.07 24.12 -8.86
C ASN A 522 -9.66 23.17 -7.80
N GLN A 523 -10.77 22.51 -8.10
CA GLN A 523 -11.41 21.54 -7.23
C GLN A 523 -10.94 20.13 -7.62
N TYR A 524 -10.45 19.39 -6.62
CA TYR A 524 -10.11 17.99 -6.79
C TYR A 524 -11.35 17.12 -6.95
N VAL A 525 -11.29 16.15 -7.84
CA VAL A 525 -12.35 15.15 -8.05
C VAL A 525 -11.71 13.77 -8.02
N PRO A 526 -12.19 12.86 -7.17
CA PRO A 526 -11.74 11.48 -7.15
C PRO A 526 -11.83 10.82 -8.53
N SER A 527 -10.87 9.95 -8.83
CA SER A 527 -10.79 9.20 -10.08
C SER A 527 -10.82 7.69 -9.80
N PRO A 528 -11.96 7.13 -9.36
CA PRO A 528 -12.11 5.69 -9.22
C PRO A 528 -11.87 5.00 -10.58
N GLY A 529 -11.21 3.85 -10.58
CA GLY A 529 -10.93 3.09 -11.80
C GLY A 529 -9.71 3.54 -12.61
N SER A 530 -8.94 4.54 -12.15
CA SER A 530 -7.63 4.87 -12.73
C SER A 530 -6.54 3.85 -12.41
N GLN A 531 -6.82 2.92 -11.50
CA GLN A 531 -5.98 1.79 -11.08
C GLN A 531 -6.64 0.47 -11.46
N GLY A 532 -5.84 -0.61 -11.51
CA GLY A 532 -6.34 -1.95 -11.80
C GLY A 532 -7.40 -2.39 -10.79
N ARG A 533 -8.44 -3.00 -11.27
CA ARG A 533 -9.45 -3.62 -10.43
C ARG A 533 -8.95 -4.98 -9.96
N LEU A 534 -8.87 -5.18 -8.67
CA LEU A 534 -8.65 -6.49 -8.08
C LEU A 534 -10.00 -7.19 -7.98
N SER A 535 -10.21 -8.25 -8.75
CA SER A 535 -11.42 -9.06 -8.69
C SER A 535 -11.10 -10.47 -8.20
N TYR A 536 -11.93 -11.01 -7.33
CA TYR A 536 -11.88 -12.42 -6.95
C TYR A 536 -12.42 -13.28 -8.10
N ILE A 537 -11.87 -14.49 -8.27
CA ILE A 537 -12.31 -15.42 -9.33
C ILE A 537 -13.83 -15.72 -9.22
N LYS A 538 -14.39 -15.68 -8.01
CA LYS A 538 -15.83 -15.83 -7.81
C LYS A 538 -16.67 -14.69 -8.40
N ASP A 539 -16.10 -13.46 -8.48
CA ASP A 539 -16.80 -12.30 -9.04
C ASP A 539 -16.86 -12.34 -10.58
N VAL A 540 -15.96 -13.10 -11.21
CA VAL A 540 -15.86 -13.25 -12.69
C VAL A 540 -16.84 -14.31 -13.21
N ALA A 541 -17.32 -15.21 -12.36
CA ALA A 541 -18.29 -16.26 -12.75
C ALA A 541 -19.76 -15.76 -12.80
N HIS A 542 -20.01 -14.49 -12.47
CA HIS A 542 -21.32 -13.85 -12.48
C HIS A 542 -21.45 -12.69 -13.47
N GLU A 543 -20.42 -12.41 -14.28
CA GLU A 543 -20.47 -11.56 -15.46
C GLU A 543 -20.42 -12.44 -16.74
#